data_7f4d18f687b4d501c141aefc65ebcc66
#
_entry.id   7f4d18f687b4d501c141aefc65ebcc66
#
_cell.length_a   1.000
_cell.length_b   1.000
_cell.length_c   1.000
_cell.angle_alpha   90.00
_cell.angle_beta   90.00
_cell.angle_gamma   90.00
#
_symmetry.space_group_name_H-M   'P 1'
#
loop_
_entity.id
_entity.type
_entity.pdbx_description
1 polymer ?
#
loop_
_entity_poly.entity_id
_entity_poly.type
_entity_poly.pdbx_seq_one_letter_code
_entity_poly.pdbx_strand_id
1 'polypeptide(L)'
;MKNRFFNLAFVFVAVLGLVQVEAAAQQRTRNTATAPAGLMGSLPASDAVAQIRIKQLLNEAIPRILVNNPTRLAQVNASIEEFKTRTGLDARMFDQVALGAKFTYPGAGVTKVQAVALAKGAFSADAMVAAGRVASNGKYREEKHQGKTIYVFTLDQDIRMLGVFDFRVNELAVAPLGTDTLALGDLAGVRSVIDVSRNPKRANAELIALASRDPNAVIGFGANMSEQLVSNIDIGNAPIGADLAKLRQVYGSIGTTEKDLELFIAARAVNAEAAKSLGDTLQGLKQFGELLVGRLSGARGVLAKSALTNLQIVTAANELQIRTAVPQADIGPLMGN
;
A
#
# COMPACT_ATOMS: atom_id res chain seq x y z
N MET A 1 12.32 -21.04 -12.85
CA MET A 1 11.08 -20.24 -12.83
C MET A 1 10.55 -20.01 -11.40
N LYS A 2 11.42 -19.68 -10.40
CA LYS A 2 11.03 -19.65 -8.96
C LYS A 2 10.89 -18.24 -8.35
N ASN A 3 11.14 -17.15 -9.06
CA ASN A 3 11.35 -15.83 -8.41
C ASN A 3 10.36 -14.72 -8.77
N ARG A 4 9.15 -15.01 -9.30
CA ARG A 4 8.26 -13.94 -9.80
C ARG A 4 7.02 -13.64 -8.95
N PHE A 5 6.74 -14.42 -7.89
CA PHE A 5 5.61 -14.17 -6.98
C PHE A 5 5.97 -13.37 -5.72
N PHE A 6 7.25 -13.02 -5.57
CA PHE A 6 7.84 -12.48 -4.34
C PHE A 6 7.72 -10.95 -4.19
N ASN A 7 7.38 -10.23 -5.26
CA ASN A 7 7.52 -8.76 -5.23
C ASN A 7 6.40 -8.02 -4.48
N LEU A 8 5.27 -8.64 -4.17
CA LEU A 8 4.18 -7.94 -3.45
C LEU A 8 4.39 -7.95 -1.93
N ALA A 9 4.98 -9.00 -1.37
CA ALA A 9 5.30 -9.09 0.05
C ALA A 9 6.59 -8.31 0.39
N PHE A 10 7.52 -8.18 -0.56
CA PHE A 10 8.81 -7.53 -0.36
C PHE A 10 8.74 -6.00 -0.22
N VAL A 11 7.70 -5.36 -0.73
CA VAL A 11 7.47 -3.91 -0.51
C VAL A 11 7.21 -3.60 0.97
N PHE A 12 6.63 -4.55 1.72
CA PHE A 12 6.43 -4.42 3.16
C PHE A 12 7.72 -4.62 3.98
N VAL A 13 8.68 -5.41 3.48
CA VAL A 13 9.90 -5.75 4.22
C VAL A 13 11.08 -4.87 3.81
N ALA A 14 11.16 -4.41 2.58
CA ALA A 14 12.26 -3.57 2.09
C ALA A 14 12.29 -2.17 2.73
N VAL A 15 11.17 -1.70 3.32
CA VAL A 15 11.10 -0.46 4.09
C VAL A 15 11.68 -0.60 5.50
N LEU A 16 11.83 -1.84 6.00
CA LEU A 16 12.42 -2.14 7.33
C LEU A 16 13.95 -2.01 7.39
N GLY A 17 14.61 -1.76 6.28
CA GLY A 17 16.08 -1.79 6.19
C GLY A 17 16.83 -0.52 6.57
N LEU A 18 16.18 0.61 6.83
CA LEU A 18 16.92 1.86 7.07
C LEU A 18 16.10 2.82 7.93
N VAL A 19 16.66 3.32 9.04
CA VAL A 19 16.50 4.67 9.59
C VAL A 19 16.28 4.92 11.07
N GLN A 20 16.98 5.89 11.63
CA GLN A 20 16.85 6.44 13.01
C GLN A 20 16.41 7.90 13.12
N VAL A 21 15.80 8.28 14.24
CA VAL A 21 16.12 9.32 15.24
C VAL A 21 15.12 9.46 16.38
N GLU A 22 15.63 9.99 17.48
CA GLU A 22 14.94 10.36 18.72
C GLU A 22 13.98 11.55 18.53
N ALA A 23 12.80 11.47 19.12
CA ALA A 23 12.02 12.64 19.50
C ALA A 23 10.95 12.33 20.56
N ALA A 24 10.75 13.30 21.43
CA ALA A 24 9.91 13.29 22.60
C ALA A 24 8.46 12.82 22.34
N ALA A 25 8.04 11.86 23.13
CA ALA A 25 6.70 11.35 23.19
C ALA A 25 5.74 12.41 23.75
N GLN A 26 4.94 13.05 22.92
CA GLN A 26 3.67 13.62 23.37
C GLN A 26 2.56 12.62 23.08
N GLN A 27 2.19 11.86 24.10
CA GLN A 27 0.97 11.05 24.12
C GLN A 27 -0.24 11.98 24.00
N ARG A 28 -0.78 12.10 22.79
CA ARG A 28 -2.17 12.52 22.61
C ARG A 28 -3.03 11.27 22.60
N THR A 29 -3.60 10.94 23.75
CA THR A 29 -4.77 10.07 23.84
C THR A 29 -5.91 10.74 23.05
N ARG A 30 -6.10 10.30 21.82
CA ARG A 30 -7.30 10.65 21.07
C ARG A 30 -8.35 9.59 21.32
N ASN A 31 -9.50 10.02 21.84
CA ASN A 31 -10.75 9.26 21.81
C ASN A 31 -10.95 8.66 20.42
N THR A 32 -11.03 7.34 20.34
CA THR A 32 -11.40 6.59 19.15
C THR A 32 -12.90 6.78 18.87
N ALA A 33 -13.28 7.95 18.41
CA ALA A 33 -14.49 8.06 17.61
C ALA A 33 -14.23 7.24 16.35
N THR A 34 -15.00 6.17 16.15
CA THR A 34 -14.96 5.32 14.96
C THR A 34 -15.14 6.24 13.75
N ALA A 35 -14.04 6.54 13.05
CA ALA A 35 -14.12 7.31 11.82
C ALA A 35 -15.07 6.55 10.87
N PRO A 36 -15.96 7.22 10.13
CA PRO A 36 -16.83 6.54 9.19
C PRO A 36 -15.98 5.70 8.27
N ALA A 37 -16.36 4.44 8.09
CA ALA A 37 -15.56 3.42 7.38
C ALA A 37 -15.24 3.79 5.91
N GLY A 38 -15.76 4.92 5.41
CA GLY A 38 -15.47 5.46 4.10
C GLY A 38 -15.57 4.41 2.99
N LEU A 39 -14.75 4.54 1.96
CA LEU A 39 -14.70 3.61 0.83
C LEU A 39 -14.24 2.20 1.26
N MET A 40 -13.33 2.10 2.24
CA MET A 40 -12.87 0.81 2.77
C MET A 40 -13.99 -0.02 3.42
N GLY A 41 -15.03 0.62 3.95
CA GLY A 41 -16.21 -0.07 4.49
C GLY A 41 -17.03 -0.84 3.45
N SER A 42 -16.79 -0.60 2.17
CA SER A 42 -17.41 -1.32 1.06
C SER A 42 -16.55 -2.45 0.50
N LEU A 43 -15.36 -2.68 1.07
CA LEU A 43 -14.51 -3.81 0.71
C LEU A 43 -15.10 -5.14 1.24
N PRO A 44 -14.92 -6.25 0.51
CA PRO A 44 -15.29 -7.58 1.00
C PRO A 44 -14.35 -8.01 2.13
N ALA A 45 -14.67 -9.15 2.76
CA ALA A 45 -13.81 -9.78 3.75
C ALA A 45 -12.38 -9.91 3.20
N SER A 46 -11.45 -9.25 3.83
CA SER A 46 -10.06 -9.11 3.37
C SER A 46 -9.10 -9.38 4.53
N ASP A 47 -7.95 -9.97 4.21
CA ASP A 47 -6.85 -10.20 5.15
C ASP A 47 -5.92 -8.98 5.20
N ALA A 48 -5.92 -8.17 4.14
CA ALA A 48 -5.23 -6.89 4.11
C ALA A 48 -6.11 -5.81 3.46
N VAL A 49 -6.02 -4.59 3.96
CA VAL A 49 -6.69 -3.41 3.40
C VAL A 49 -5.71 -2.25 3.29
N ALA A 50 -5.91 -1.41 2.28
CA ALA A 50 -5.17 -0.15 2.18
C ALA A 50 -6.06 0.94 1.60
N GLN A 51 -5.73 2.19 1.93
CA GLN A 51 -6.35 3.37 1.35
C GLN A 51 -5.27 4.26 0.77
N ILE A 52 -5.50 4.78 -0.43
CA ILE A 52 -4.65 5.76 -1.09
C ILE A 52 -5.49 6.97 -1.41
N ARG A 53 -5.08 8.14 -0.96
CA ARG A 53 -5.70 9.43 -1.29
C ARG A 53 -5.03 9.98 -2.54
N ILE A 54 -5.54 9.59 -3.70
CA ILE A 54 -4.92 9.88 -5.01
C ILE A 54 -4.80 11.37 -5.23
N LYS A 55 -5.86 12.13 -4.94
CA LYS A 55 -5.86 13.59 -5.09
C LYS A 55 -4.76 14.24 -4.25
N GLN A 56 -4.61 13.84 -3.00
CA GLN A 56 -3.55 14.34 -2.11
C GLN A 56 -2.16 13.87 -2.58
N LEU A 57 -2.05 12.61 -3.03
CA LEU A 57 -0.81 12.06 -3.56
C LEU A 57 -0.31 12.86 -4.77
N LEU A 58 -1.17 13.06 -5.77
CA LEU A 58 -0.79 13.68 -7.04
C LEU A 58 -0.63 15.20 -6.95
N ASN A 59 -1.48 15.87 -6.16
CA ASN A 59 -1.51 17.33 -6.12
C ASN A 59 -0.68 17.95 -4.99
N GLU A 60 -0.33 17.16 -3.96
CA GLU A 60 0.42 17.68 -2.81
C GLU A 60 1.69 16.88 -2.54
N ALA A 61 1.61 15.56 -2.32
CA ALA A 61 2.74 14.78 -1.87
C ALA A 61 3.84 14.69 -2.93
N ILE A 62 3.51 14.30 -4.16
CA ILE A 62 4.47 14.19 -5.27
C ILE A 62 5.14 15.54 -5.58
N PRO A 63 4.42 16.66 -5.76
CA PRO A 63 5.04 17.96 -5.97
C PRO A 63 5.97 18.38 -4.84
N ARG A 64 5.61 18.13 -3.58
CA ARG A 64 6.47 18.43 -2.42
C ARG A 64 7.75 17.59 -2.42
N ILE A 65 7.62 16.27 -2.60
CA ILE A 65 8.76 15.34 -2.63
C ILE A 65 9.74 15.69 -3.76
N LEU A 66 9.21 16.15 -4.90
CA LEU A 66 10.00 16.46 -6.10
C LEU A 66 10.31 17.95 -6.27
N VAL A 67 10.10 18.78 -5.24
CA VAL A 67 10.32 20.23 -5.32
C VAL A 67 11.75 20.57 -5.80
N ASN A 68 12.74 19.79 -5.39
CA ASN A 68 14.14 19.96 -5.77
C ASN A 68 14.54 19.15 -7.03
N ASN A 69 13.59 18.50 -7.69
CA ASN A 69 13.81 17.74 -8.92
C ASN A 69 12.73 18.05 -9.98
N PRO A 70 12.74 19.25 -10.57
CA PRO A 70 11.72 19.68 -11.51
C PRO A 70 11.65 18.81 -12.77
N THR A 71 12.79 18.25 -13.20
CA THR A 71 12.84 17.32 -14.34
C THR A 71 12.01 16.06 -14.05
N ARG A 72 12.16 15.48 -12.86
CA ARG A 72 11.40 14.29 -12.47
C ARG A 72 9.91 14.60 -12.28
N LEU A 73 9.60 15.75 -11.70
CA LEU A 73 8.21 16.21 -11.59
C LEU A 73 7.56 16.36 -12.96
N ALA A 74 8.28 16.93 -13.93
CA ALA A 74 7.81 17.02 -15.32
C ALA A 74 7.57 15.63 -15.95
N GLN A 75 8.45 14.65 -15.70
CA GLN A 75 8.28 13.27 -16.15
C GLN A 75 7.04 12.61 -15.54
N VAL A 76 6.80 12.79 -14.24
CA VAL A 76 5.59 12.27 -13.58
C VAL A 76 4.34 12.90 -14.20
N ASN A 77 4.33 14.21 -14.40
CA ASN A 77 3.22 14.89 -15.05
C ASN A 77 3.02 14.42 -16.49
N ALA A 78 4.08 14.22 -17.26
CA ALA A 78 4.00 13.67 -18.61
C ALA A 78 3.42 12.25 -18.61
N SER A 79 3.80 11.41 -17.65
CA SER A 79 3.23 10.06 -17.51
C SER A 79 1.73 10.09 -17.19
N ILE A 80 1.28 11.06 -16.38
CA ILE A 80 -0.16 11.26 -16.09
C ILE A 80 -0.91 11.68 -17.35
N GLU A 81 -0.33 12.60 -18.14
CA GLU A 81 -0.94 13.04 -19.40
C GLU A 81 -0.91 11.92 -20.48
N GLU A 82 0.15 11.12 -20.52
CA GLU A 82 0.21 9.93 -21.39
C GLU A 82 -0.88 8.92 -21.00
N PHE A 83 -1.04 8.64 -19.71
CA PHE A 83 -2.12 7.80 -19.22
C PHE A 83 -3.48 8.34 -19.67
N LYS A 84 -3.72 9.64 -19.50
CA LYS A 84 -4.94 10.30 -19.96
C LYS A 84 -5.14 10.15 -21.47
N THR A 85 -4.10 10.36 -22.26
CA THR A 85 -4.15 10.25 -23.72
C THR A 85 -4.48 8.81 -24.17
N ARG A 86 -3.87 7.81 -23.52
CA ARG A 86 -4.05 6.40 -23.85
C ARG A 86 -5.39 5.83 -23.40
N THR A 87 -5.90 6.28 -22.27
CA THR A 87 -7.09 5.70 -21.63
C THR A 87 -8.32 6.60 -21.70
N GLY A 88 -8.15 7.88 -22.04
CA GLY A 88 -9.20 8.89 -21.90
C GLY A 88 -9.49 9.30 -20.46
N LEU A 89 -8.71 8.81 -19.48
CA LEU A 89 -8.94 8.98 -18.04
C LEU A 89 -7.87 9.85 -17.41
N ASP A 90 -8.27 10.91 -16.74
CA ASP A 90 -7.35 11.71 -15.96
C ASP A 90 -7.18 11.12 -14.55
N ALA A 91 -5.97 10.70 -14.21
CA ALA A 91 -5.68 10.14 -12.88
C ALA A 91 -6.01 11.10 -11.73
N ARG A 92 -6.03 12.41 -12.00
CA ARG A 92 -6.38 13.45 -11.01
C ARG A 92 -7.88 13.51 -10.70
N MET A 93 -8.72 12.84 -11.49
CA MET A 93 -10.15 12.71 -11.22
C MET A 93 -10.47 11.75 -10.08
N PHE A 94 -9.50 10.90 -9.70
CA PHE A 94 -9.67 10.00 -8.57
C PHE A 94 -9.41 10.74 -7.26
N ASP A 95 -10.36 10.71 -6.34
CA ASP A 95 -10.18 11.24 -4.98
C ASP A 95 -9.42 10.23 -4.12
N GLN A 96 -9.88 8.97 -4.13
CA GLN A 96 -9.33 7.90 -3.31
C GLN A 96 -9.51 6.53 -3.95
N VAL A 97 -8.61 5.62 -3.57
CA VAL A 97 -8.68 4.19 -3.88
C VAL A 97 -8.59 3.41 -2.57
N ALA A 98 -9.51 2.47 -2.38
CA ALA A 98 -9.44 1.48 -1.30
C ALA A 98 -9.09 0.12 -1.90
N LEU A 99 -8.13 -0.58 -1.30
CA LEU A 99 -7.66 -1.88 -1.72
C LEU A 99 -8.03 -2.92 -0.68
N GLY A 100 -8.51 -4.07 -1.12
CA GLY A 100 -8.72 -5.26 -0.31
C GLY A 100 -7.98 -6.44 -0.92
N ALA A 101 -7.29 -7.22 -0.10
CA ALA A 101 -6.62 -8.43 -0.52
C ALA A 101 -7.00 -9.59 0.39
N LYS A 102 -7.28 -10.74 -0.20
CA LYS A 102 -7.51 -12.01 0.49
C LYS A 102 -6.42 -12.99 0.10
N PHE A 103 -5.83 -13.65 1.09
CA PHE A 103 -4.79 -14.63 0.88
C PHE A 103 -5.38 -16.04 0.95
N THR A 104 -4.93 -16.91 0.05
CA THR A 104 -5.24 -18.33 0.06
C THR A 104 -3.97 -19.14 -0.14
N TYR A 105 -3.91 -20.31 0.47
CA TYR A 105 -2.70 -21.13 0.55
C TYR A 105 -2.97 -22.52 -0.07
N PRO A 106 -2.93 -22.64 -1.40
CA PRO A 106 -3.27 -23.88 -2.09
C PRO A 106 -2.22 -25.00 -1.94
N GLY A 107 -1.06 -24.68 -1.38
CA GLY A 107 0.04 -25.64 -1.14
C GLY A 107 1.17 -24.99 -0.37
N ALA A 108 2.12 -25.80 0.11
CA ALA A 108 3.28 -25.32 0.84
C ALA A 108 4.11 -24.35 -0.01
N GLY A 109 4.48 -23.20 0.56
CA GLY A 109 5.25 -22.16 -0.11
C GLY A 109 4.49 -21.40 -1.20
N VAL A 110 3.17 -21.62 -1.37
CA VAL A 110 2.36 -20.96 -2.38
C VAL A 110 1.29 -20.07 -1.72
N THR A 111 1.39 -18.77 -1.93
CA THR A 111 0.35 -17.82 -1.54
C THR A 111 -0.31 -17.27 -2.79
N LYS A 112 -1.62 -17.44 -2.92
CA LYS A 112 -2.44 -16.76 -3.93
C LYS A 112 -3.09 -15.54 -3.30
N VAL A 113 -3.03 -14.42 -4.01
CA VAL A 113 -3.63 -13.15 -3.61
C VAL A 113 -4.82 -12.87 -4.53
N GLN A 114 -5.99 -12.69 -3.95
CA GLN A 114 -7.16 -12.15 -4.62
C GLN A 114 -7.26 -10.69 -4.22
N ALA A 115 -7.11 -9.79 -5.19
CA ALA A 115 -7.09 -8.36 -4.95
C ALA A 115 -8.26 -7.66 -5.62
N VAL A 116 -8.84 -6.70 -4.92
CA VAL A 116 -9.86 -5.80 -5.46
C VAL A 116 -9.60 -4.38 -5.01
N ALA A 117 -9.81 -3.45 -5.91
CA ALA A 117 -9.76 -2.02 -5.66
C ALA A 117 -11.16 -1.42 -5.81
N LEU A 118 -11.48 -0.47 -4.95
CA LEU A 118 -12.60 0.46 -5.10
C LEU A 118 -12.01 1.83 -5.40
N ALA A 119 -12.36 2.41 -6.52
CA ALA A 119 -11.93 3.75 -6.89
C ALA A 119 -13.11 4.70 -6.88
N LYS A 120 -12.98 5.83 -6.20
CA LYS A 120 -13.98 6.89 -6.12
C LYS A 120 -13.38 8.23 -6.52
N GLY A 121 -14.17 9.06 -7.23
CA GLY A 121 -13.71 10.37 -7.65
C GLY A 121 -14.71 11.15 -8.48
N ALA A 122 -14.24 12.26 -9.04
CA ALA A 122 -15.03 13.17 -9.87
C ALA A 122 -15.11 12.69 -11.33
N PHE A 123 -15.59 11.45 -11.54
CA PHE A 123 -15.73 10.86 -12.87
C PHE A 123 -17.12 10.18 -13.03
N SER A 124 -17.50 9.88 -14.27
CA SER A 124 -18.62 8.99 -14.54
C SER A 124 -18.12 7.56 -14.67
N ALA A 125 -18.55 6.67 -13.78
CA ALA A 125 -18.16 5.27 -13.79
C ALA A 125 -18.55 4.57 -15.11
N ASP A 126 -19.74 4.88 -15.65
CA ASP A 126 -20.19 4.33 -16.92
C ASP A 126 -19.37 4.86 -18.11
N ALA A 127 -18.99 6.14 -18.10
CA ALA A 127 -18.13 6.72 -19.12
C ALA A 127 -16.73 6.09 -19.09
N MET A 128 -16.20 5.80 -17.90
CA MET A 128 -14.92 5.09 -17.76
C MET A 128 -14.96 3.68 -18.33
N VAL A 129 -16.03 2.94 -18.06
CA VAL A 129 -16.23 1.61 -18.67
C VAL A 129 -16.35 1.71 -20.18
N ALA A 130 -17.10 2.69 -20.69
CA ALA A 130 -17.23 2.91 -22.13
C ALA A 130 -15.87 3.21 -22.79
N ALA A 131 -15.04 4.07 -22.18
CA ALA A 131 -13.68 4.33 -22.64
C ALA A 131 -12.80 3.07 -22.61
N GLY A 132 -12.87 2.26 -21.57
CA GLY A 132 -12.17 0.97 -21.48
C GLY A 132 -12.59 0.00 -22.59
N ARG A 133 -13.87 -0.08 -22.91
CA ARG A 133 -14.39 -0.91 -24.02
C ARG A 133 -13.81 -0.47 -25.37
N VAL A 134 -13.76 0.83 -25.62
CA VAL A 134 -13.15 1.36 -26.85
C VAL A 134 -11.65 1.05 -26.88
N ALA A 135 -10.93 1.32 -25.80
CA ALA A 135 -9.49 1.09 -25.71
C ALA A 135 -9.10 -0.40 -25.81
N SER A 136 -9.99 -1.31 -25.42
CA SER A 136 -9.74 -2.75 -25.49
C SER A 136 -9.87 -3.33 -26.93
N ASN A 137 -10.35 -2.54 -27.89
CA ASN A 137 -10.59 -3.00 -29.27
C ASN A 137 -11.39 -4.31 -29.35
N GLY A 138 -12.41 -4.46 -28.50
CA GLY A 138 -13.25 -5.66 -28.44
C GLY A 138 -12.68 -6.82 -27.62
N LYS A 139 -11.49 -6.67 -27.04
CA LYS A 139 -10.88 -7.69 -26.16
C LYS A 139 -11.45 -7.62 -24.74
N TYR A 140 -12.75 -7.77 -24.62
CA TYR A 140 -13.45 -7.84 -23.33
C TYR A 140 -14.66 -8.78 -23.44
N ARG A 141 -15.15 -9.25 -22.29
CA ARG A 141 -16.43 -9.95 -22.15
C ARG A 141 -17.27 -9.31 -21.05
N GLU A 142 -18.57 -9.47 -21.17
CA GLU A 142 -19.52 -9.00 -20.15
C GLU A 142 -20.05 -10.18 -19.33
N GLU A 143 -20.20 -9.96 -18.03
CA GLU A 143 -20.80 -10.90 -17.11
C GLU A 143 -21.84 -10.19 -16.26
N LYS A 144 -22.98 -10.84 -16.03
CA LYS A 144 -24.01 -10.34 -15.10
C LYS A 144 -23.86 -10.99 -13.75
N HIS A 145 -23.73 -10.18 -12.70
CA HIS A 145 -23.66 -10.63 -11.33
C HIS A 145 -24.53 -9.75 -10.42
N GLN A 146 -25.54 -10.35 -9.75
CA GLN A 146 -26.44 -9.64 -8.83
C GLN A 146 -27.05 -8.35 -9.39
N GLY A 147 -27.41 -8.35 -10.69
CA GLY A 147 -27.98 -7.19 -11.38
C GLY A 147 -27.00 -6.12 -11.82
N LYS A 148 -25.70 -6.28 -11.53
CA LYS A 148 -24.62 -5.44 -12.06
C LYS A 148 -23.95 -6.12 -13.26
N THR A 149 -23.41 -5.31 -14.18
CA THR A 149 -22.57 -5.80 -15.27
C THR A 149 -21.12 -5.67 -14.88
N ILE A 150 -20.37 -6.76 -15.01
CA ILE A 150 -18.92 -6.79 -14.87
C ILE A 150 -18.33 -6.88 -16.27
N TYR A 151 -17.40 -5.99 -16.56
CA TYR A 151 -16.63 -5.98 -17.81
C TYR A 151 -15.26 -6.57 -17.54
N VAL A 152 -14.92 -7.67 -18.21
CA VAL A 152 -13.64 -8.36 -18.01
C VAL A 152 -12.78 -8.11 -19.24
N PHE A 153 -11.79 -7.25 -19.08
CA PHE A 153 -10.84 -6.87 -20.11
C PHE A 153 -9.65 -7.82 -20.13
N THR A 154 -9.27 -8.28 -21.32
CA THR A 154 -8.04 -9.05 -21.51
C THR A 154 -6.88 -8.08 -21.67
N LEU A 155 -5.90 -8.15 -20.78
CA LEU A 155 -4.72 -7.31 -20.77
C LEU A 155 -3.53 -8.12 -21.28
N ASP A 156 -3.06 -7.85 -22.49
CA ASP A 156 -1.86 -8.48 -23.07
C ASP A 156 -0.57 -7.76 -22.66
N GLN A 157 -0.61 -6.92 -21.64
CA GLN A 157 0.50 -6.05 -21.25
C GLN A 157 0.78 -6.11 -19.75
N ASP A 158 2.06 -6.06 -19.40
CA ASP A 158 2.49 -5.82 -18.03
C ASP A 158 2.10 -4.36 -17.66
N ILE A 159 1.27 -4.20 -16.61
CA ILE A 159 0.91 -2.87 -16.11
C ILE A 159 2.00 -2.42 -15.15
N ARG A 160 2.75 -1.41 -15.58
CA ARG A 160 3.74 -0.75 -14.75
C ARG A 160 3.12 0.48 -14.08
N MET A 161 2.80 0.38 -12.79
CA MET A 161 2.29 1.51 -12.02
C MET A 161 3.45 2.27 -11.35
N LEU A 162 3.53 3.58 -11.65
CA LEU A 162 4.51 4.53 -11.09
C LEU A 162 5.99 4.12 -11.30
N GLY A 163 6.28 3.23 -12.25
CA GLY A 163 7.65 2.77 -12.53
C GLY A 163 8.25 1.84 -11.47
N VAL A 164 7.49 1.48 -10.42
CA VAL A 164 7.98 0.71 -9.26
C VAL A 164 7.29 -0.64 -9.14
N PHE A 165 6.05 -0.77 -9.63
CA PHE A 165 5.26 -1.98 -9.48
C PHE A 165 4.94 -2.59 -10.84
N ASP A 166 5.48 -3.77 -11.13
CA ASP A 166 5.13 -4.58 -12.29
C ASP A 166 4.06 -5.60 -11.88
N PHE A 167 2.82 -5.37 -12.32
CA PHE A 167 1.73 -6.32 -12.15
C PHE A 167 1.44 -7.01 -13.47
N ARG A 168 1.62 -8.32 -13.53
CA ARG A 168 1.16 -9.10 -14.66
C ARG A 168 -0.30 -9.49 -14.42
N VAL A 169 -1.19 -8.69 -14.98
CA VAL A 169 -2.64 -8.93 -14.93
C VAL A 169 -3.09 -9.37 -16.31
N ASN A 170 -3.45 -10.64 -16.45
CA ASN A 170 -3.96 -11.17 -17.72
C ASN A 170 -5.40 -10.71 -18.00
N GLU A 171 -6.22 -10.57 -16.98
CA GLU A 171 -7.59 -10.10 -17.04
C GLU A 171 -7.85 -9.08 -15.94
N LEU A 172 -8.54 -8.00 -16.27
CA LEU A 172 -9.02 -6.99 -15.34
C LEU A 172 -10.55 -6.93 -15.37
N ALA A 173 -11.18 -7.31 -14.29
CA ALA A 173 -12.61 -7.13 -14.12
C ALA A 173 -12.88 -5.70 -13.61
N VAL A 174 -13.89 -5.05 -14.20
CA VAL A 174 -14.33 -3.70 -13.83
C VAL A 174 -15.85 -3.67 -13.73
N ALA A 175 -16.38 -3.11 -12.66
CA ALA A 175 -17.82 -2.93 -12.49
C ALA A 175 -18.16 -1.54 -11.93
N PRO A 176 -19.09 -0.79 -12.56
CA PRO A 176 -19.64 0.42 -11.96
C PRO A 176 -20.53 0.04 -10.77
N LEU A 177 -20.19 0.56 -9.59
CA LEU A 177 -20.98 0.35 -8.36
C LEU A 177 -22.01 1.46 -8.16
N GLY A 178 -21.67 2.66 -8.57
CA GLY A 178 -22.48 3.88 -8.55
C GLY A 178 -22.05 4.81 -9.67
N THR A 179 -22.45 6.07 -9.60
CA THR A 179 -22.13 7.07 -10.63
C THR A 179 -20.66 7.49 -10.60
N ASP A 180 -20.04 7.47 -9.44
CA ASP A 180 -18.70 7.98 -9.12
C ASP A 180 -17.75 6.91 -8.55
N THR A 181 -18.14 5.64 -8.59
CA THR A 181 -17.43 4.56 -7.92
C THR A 181 -17.31 3.34 -8.82
N LEU A 182 -16.08 2.82 -8.95
CA LEU A 182 -15.74 1.61 -9.69
C LEU A 182 -15.15 0.55 -8.76
N ALA A 183 -15.48 -0.72 -9.02
CA ALA A 183 -14.70 -1.86 -8.54
C ALA A 183 -13.79 -2.36 -9.66
N LEU A 184 -12.53 -2.65 -9.33
CA LEU A 184 -11.51 -3.13 -10.25
C LEU A 184 -10.70 -4.26 -9.59
N GLY A 185 -10.28 -5.26 -10.34
CA GLY A 185 -9.44 -6.32 -9.81
C GLY A 185 -9.63 -7.65 -10.52
N ASP A 186 -9.39 -8.74 -9.80
CA ASP A 186 -9.77 -10.04 -10.31
C ASP A 186 -11.30 -10.23 -10.26
N LEU A 187 -11.81 -11.11 -11.14
CA LEU A 187 -13.25 -11.31 -11.29
C LEU A 187 -13.93 -11.76 -9.98
N ALA A 188 -13.26 -12.61 -9.20
CA ALA A 188 -13.79 -13.10 -7.93
C ALA A 188 -13.87 -11.97 -6.89
N GLY A 189 -12.84 -11.11 -6.84
CA GLY A 189 -12.82 -9.93 -5.98
C GLY A 189 -13.94 -8.94 -6.33
N VAL A 190 -14.13 -8.64 -7.62
CA VAL A 190 -15.20 -7.73 -8.08
C VAL A 190 -16.59 -8.29 -7.76
N ARG A 191 -16.82 -9.61 -7.97
CA ARG A 191 -18.06 -10.26 -7.54
C ARG A 191 -18.29 -10.12 -6.04
N SER A 192 -17.26 -10.35 -5.25
CA SER A 192 -17.34 -10.24 -3.78
C SER A 192 -17.69 -8.82 -3.32
N VAL A 193 -17.19 -7.78 -3.99
CA VAL A 193 -17.59 -6.39 -3.71
C VAL A 193 -19.07 -6.17 -4.00
N ILE A 194 -19.58 -6.66 -5.13
CA ILE A 194 -20.99 -6.53 -5.46
C ILE A 194 -21.86 -7.25 -4.42
N ASP A 195 -21.41 -8.41 -3.94
CA ASP A 195 -22.15 -9.20 -2.92
C ASP A 195 -22.17 -8.51 -1.55
N VAL A 196 -21.17 -7.71 -1.19
CA VAL A 196 -21.13 -6.94 0.08
C VAL A 196 -22.34 -6.03 0.26
N SER A 197 -22.89 -5.50 -0.84
CA SER A 197 -24.09 -4.66 -0.76
C SER A 197 -25.33 -5.40 -0.24
N ARG A 198 -25.35 -6.73 -0.34
CA ARG A 198 -26.47 -7.61 0.07
C ARG A 198 -26.12 -8.51 1.25
N ASN A 199 -24.85 -8.83 1.45
CA ASN A 199 -24.37 -9.71 2.49
C ASN A 199 -23.31 -9.00 3.34
N PRO A 200 -23.46 -8.93 4.68
CA PRO A 200 -22.59 -8.11 5.54
C PRO A 200 -21.16 -8.64 5.74
N LYS A 201 -20.67 -9.61 4.97
CA LYS A 201 -19.27 -10.07 5.00
C LYS A 201 -18.33 -9.00 4.43
N ARG A 202 -18.14 -7.95 5.20
CA ARG A 202 -17.26 -6.81 4.89
C ARG A 202 -15.85 -7.02 5.44
N ALA A 203 -14.93 -6.17 5.02
CA ALA A 203 -13.60 -6.10 5.62
C ALA A 203 -13.71 -5.88 7.13
N ASN A 204 -12.76 -6.45 7.87
CA ASN A 204 -12.70 -6.35 9.32
C ASN A 204 -12.61 -4.88 9.74
N ALA A 205 -13.55 -4.44 10.61
CA ALA A 205 -13.59 -3.07 11.12
C ALA A 205 -12.30 -2.67 11.84
N GLU A 206 -11.62 -3.61 12.50
CA GLU A 206 -10.34 -3.38 13.13
C GLU A 206 -9.25 -3.05 12.10
N LEU A 207 -9.14 -3.81 11.00
CA LEU A 207 -8.17 -3.52 9.94
C LEU A 207 -8.43 -2.16 9.29
N ILE A 208 -9.70 -1.81 9.08
CA ILE A 208 -10.08 -0.48 8.57
C ILE A 208 -9.65 0.61 9.55
N ALA A 209 -9.90 0.42 10.85
CA ALA A 209 -9.50 1.38 11.89
C ALA A 209 -7.97 1.54 11.95
N LEU A 210 -7.22 0.44 11.81
CA LEU A 210 -5.74 0.48 11.76
C LEU A 210 -5.23 1.20 10.51
N ALA A 211 -5.77 0.90 9.34
CA ALA A 211 -5.42 1.56 8.09
C ALA A 211 -5.80 3.05 8.05
N SER A 212 -6.81 3.45 8.84
CA SER A 212 -7.30 4.84 8.94
C SER A 212 -6.76 5.57 10.16
N ARG A 213 -5.83 4.99 10.92
CA ARG A 213 -5.35 5.53 12.21
C ARG A 213 -4.78 6.93 12.09
N ASP A 214 -4.10 7.22 10.99
CA ASP A 214 -3.60 8.56 10.68
C ASP A 214 -4.53 9.25 9.67
N PRO A 215 -5.30 10.27 10.11
CA PRO A 215 -6.21 10.98 9.22
C PRO A 215 -5.49 11.84 8.17
N ASN A 216 -4.21 12.10 8.32
CA ASN A 216 -3.41 12.94 7.41
C ASN A 216 -2.57 12.09 6.44
N ALA A 217 -2.56 10.77 6.61
CA ALA A 217 -1.80 9.90 5.73
C ALA A 217 -2.30 9.95 4.29
N VAL A 218 -1.37 9.98 3.35
CA VAL A 218 -1.64 9.82 1.92
C VAL A 218 -1.95 8.36 1.61
N ILE A 219 -1.24 7.44 2.28
CA ILE A 219 -1.45 6.00 2.20
C ILE A 219 -1.59 5.47 3.62
N GLY A 220 -2.63 4.69 3.88
CA GLY A 220 -2.79 3.94 5.12
C GLY A 220 -3.08 2.48 4.81
N PHE A 221 -2.59 1.55 5.63
CA PHE A 221 -2.77 0.11 5.41
C PHE A 221 -2.87 -0.66 6.71
N GLY A 222 -3.47 -1.85 6.63
CA GLY A 222 -3.52 -2.83 7.71
C GLY A 222 -3.66 -4.24 7.16
N ALA A 223 -2.95 -5.20 7.76
CA ALA A 223 -2.97 -6.59 7.34
C ALA A 223 -2.93 -7.54 8.55
N ASN A 224 -3.65 -8.65 8.45
CA ASN A 224 -3.50 -9.79 9.33
C ASN A 224 -2.34 -10.67 8.86
N MET A 225 -1.48 -11.04 9.79
CA MET A 225 -0.34 -11.92 9.57
C MET A 225 -0.72 -13.34 10.02
N SER A 226 -1.18 -14.18 9.08
CA SER A 226 -1.40 -15.59 9.38
C SER A 226 -0.08 -16.35 9.42
N GLU A 227 -0.04 -17.44 10.16
CA GLU A 227 1.17 -18.30 10.24
C GLU A 227 1.57 -18.81 8.86
N GLN A 228 0.59 -19.16 8.01
CA GLN A 228 0.85 -19.59 6.62
C GLN A 228 1.43 -18.47 5.77
N LEU A 229 0.96 -17.22 5.94
CA LEU A 229 1.54 -16.10 5.22
C LEU A 229 3.00 -15.91 5.60
N VAL A 230 3.28 -15.88 6.90
CA VAL A 230 4.63 -15.66 7.42
C VAL A 230 5.57 -16.81 7.01
N SER A 231 5.13 -18.07 7.10
CA SER A 231 5.94 -19.23 6.68
C SER A 231 6.27 -19.25 5.19
N ASN A 232 5.46 -18.59 4.36
CA ASN A 232 5.67 -18.46 2.93
C ASN A 232 6.54 -17.26 2.53
N ILE A 233 6.88 -16.37 3.48
CA ILE A 233 7.80 -15.27 3.25
C ILE A 233 9.23 -15.80 3.40
N ASP A 234 9.97 -15.83 2.28
CA ASP A 234 11.40 -16.18 2.32
C ASP A 234 12.21 -14.93 2.72
N ILE A 235 12.59 -14.87 3.95
CA ILE A 235 13.48 -13.82 4.50
C ILE A 235 14.93 -14.28 4.56
N GLY A 236 15.25 -15.39 3.90
CA GLY A 236 16.56 -16.02 3.99
C GLY A 236 16.89 -16.45 5.42
N ASN A 237 18.18 -16.41 5.76
CA ASN A 237 18.65 -16.72 7.12
C ASN A 237 18.66 -15.50 8.05
N ALA A 238 17.77 -14.54 7.84
CA ALA A 238 17.71 -13.34 8.67
C ALA A 238 17.31 -13.70 10.10
N PRO A 239 17.99 -13.14 11.13
CA PRO A 239 17.68 -13.41 12.55
C PRO A 239 16.24 -13.06 12.93
N ILE A 240 15.63 -12.15 12.18
CA ILE A 240 14.26 -11.66 12.39
C ILE A 240 13.17 -12.70 12.09
N GLY A 241 13.50 -13.82 11.40
CA GLY A 241 12.51 -14.78 10.91
C GLY A 241 11.63 -15.37 12.00
N ALA A 242 12.26 -15.78 13.10
CA ALA A 242 11.57 -16.35 14.26
C ALA A 242 10.61 -15.35 14.95
N ASP A 243 10.97 -14.06 14.93
CA ASP A 243 10.16 -13.02 15.53
C ASP A 243 8.98 -12.63 14.63
N LEU A 244 9.17 -12.63 13.30
CA LEU A 244 8.08 -12.40 12.34
C LEU A 244 6.98 -13.46 12.45
N ALA A 245 7.30 -14.70 12.75
CA ALA A 245 6.33 -15.77 12.96
C ALA A 245 5.36 -15.51 14.15
N LYS A 246 5.77 -14.65 15.06
CA LYS A 246 4.96 -14.25 16.23
C LYS A 246 4.05 -13.06 15.96
N LEU A 247 4.09 -12.45 14.76
CA LEU A 247 3.24 -11.34 14.39
C LEU A 247 1.81 -11.81 14.10
N ARG A 248 0.84 -10.96 14.44
CA ARG A 248 -0.59 -11.16 14.16
C ARG A 248 -1.16 -10.10 13.24
N GLN A 249 -0.67 -8.88 13.36
CA GLN A 249 -1.12 -7.76 12.52
C GLN A 249 0.07 -6.85 12.22
N VAL A 250 0.06 -6.28 11.02
CA VAL A 250 0.94 -5.18 10.63
C VAL A 250 0.09 -4.07 10.06
N TYR A 251 0.35 -2.83 10.41
CA TYR A 251 -0.35 -1.68 9.88
C TYR A 251 0.56 -0.47 9.86
N GLY A 252 0.16 0.55 9.12
CA GLY A 252 0.98 1.75 9.04
C GLY A 252 0.40 2.81 8.13
N SER A 253 1.17 3.88 7.99
CA SER A 253 0.82 5.01 7.13
C SER A 253 2.06 5.64 6.50
N ILE A 254 1.84 6.25 5.35
CA ILE A 254 2.79 7.14 4.67
C ILE A 254 2.09 8.49 4.53
N GLY A 255 2.71 9.52 5.07
CA GLY A 255 2.22 10.89 5.02
C GLY A 255 3.29 11.86 4.56
N THR A 256 2.92 13.10 4.35
CA THR A 256 3.84 14.20 4.08
C THR A 256 3.50 15.39 4.94
N THR A 257 4.53 16.01 5.53
CA THR A 257 4.44 17.34 6.11
C THR A 257 4.92 18.38 5.08
N GLU A 258 5.11 19.61 5.51
CA GLU A 258 5.72 20.64 4.64
C GLU A 258 7.19 20.35 4.31
N LYS A 259 7.88 19.60 5.16
CA LYS A 259 9.34 19.38 5.06
C LYS A 259 9.72 17.92 4.83
N ASP A 260 8.91 16.98 5.33
CA ASP A 260 9.29 15.59 5.45
C ASP A 260 8.28 14.64 4.81
N LEU A 261 8.75 13.50 4.36
CA LEU A 261 7.97 12.29 4.15
C LEU A 261 7.96 11.50 5.47
N GLU A 262 6.79 11.25 6.01
CA GLU A 262 6.61 10.49 7.24
C GLU A 262 6.22 9.04 6.94
N LEU A 263 6.89 8.11 7.60
CA LEU A 263 6.55 6.70 7.58
C LEU A 263 6.25 6.23 8.99
N PHE A 264 5.12 5.59 9.17
CA PHE A 264 4.75 4.89 10.39
C PHE A 264 4.42 3.44 10.06
N ILE A 265 5.04 2.51 10.77
CA ILE A 265 4.71 1.07 10.72
C ILE A 265 4.55 0.59 12.15
N ALA A 266 3.52 -0.21 12.41
CA ALA A 266 3.36 -0.91 13.66
C ALA A 266 3.05 -2.38 13.42
N ALA A 267 3.54 -3.21 14.34
CA ALA A 267 3.32 -4.64 14.32
C ALA A 267 2.79 -5.11 15.68
N ARG A 268 1.69 -5.84 15.69
CA ARG A 268 1.16 -6.49 16.88
C ARG A 268 1.62 -7.93 16.91
N ALA A 269 2.27 -8.29 17.98
CA ALA A 269 2.71 -9.66 18.24
C ALA A 269 1.70 -10.43 19.10
N VAL A 270 1.92 -11.73 19.25
CA VAL A 270 1.09 -12.63 20.08
C VAL A 270 1.05 -12.21 21.54
N ASN A 271 2.15 -11.61 22.06
CA ASN A 271 2.28 -11.13 23.43
C ASN A 271 3.36 -10.05 23.53
N ALA A 272 3.51 -9.48 24.72
CA ALA A 272 4.48 -8.41 25.00
C ALA A 272 5.93 -8.86 24.86
N GLU A 273 6.24 -10.11 25.25
CA GLU A 273 7.59 -10.66 25.13
C GLU A 273 8.03 -10.78 23.66
N ALA A 274 7.14 -11.26 22.80
CA ALA A 274 7.40 -11.34 21.36
C ALA A 274 7.58 -9.95 20.73
N ALA A 275 6.79 -8.96 21.14
CA ALA A 275 6.96 -7.58 20.68
C ALA A 275 8.30 -6.99 21.14
N LYS A 276 8.69 -7.26 22.38
CA LYS A 276 9.99 -6.83 22.93
C LYS A 276 11.15 -7.49 22.18
N SER A 277 11.11 -8.82 21.97
CA SER A 277 12.13 -9.55 21.21
C SER A 277 12.34 -8.97 19.82
N LEU A 278 11.25 -8.69 19.10
CA LEU A 278 11.30 -8.07 17.78
C LEU A 278 11.90 -6.65 17.87
N GLY A 279 11.51 -5.88 18.88
CA GLY A 279 12.06 -4.55 19.14
C GLY A 279 13.56 -4.58 19.38
N ASP A 280 14.03 -5.48 20.24
CA ASP A 280 15.45 -5.66 20.54
C ASP A 280 16.24 -6.08 19.29
N THR A 281 15.69 -7.00 18.46
CA THR A 281 16.28 -7.40 17.17
C THR A 281 16.41 -6.22 16.22
N LEU A 282 15.36 -5.40 16.11
CA LEU A 282 15.38 -4.22 15.24
C LEU A 282 16.33 -3.13 15.75
N GLN A 283 16.43 -2.95 17.07
CA GLN A 283 17.41 -2.04 17.66
C GLN A 283 18.85 -2.49 17.34
N GLY A 284 19.13 -3.79 17.42
CA GLY A 284 20.42 -4.35 17.03
C GLY A 284 20.74 -4.13 15.54
N LEU A 285 19.76 -4.40 14.66
CA LEU A 285 19.91 -4.16 13.21
C LEU A 285 20.13 -2.67 12.91
N LYS A 286 19.49 -1.80 13.67
CA LYS A 286 19.68 -0.37 13.62
C LYS A 286 21.12 0.02 13.90
N GLN A 287 21.66 -0.37 15.05
CA GLN A 287 23.03 -0.08 15.44
C GLN A 287 24.04 -0.58 14.41
N PHE A 288 23.78 -1.76 13.84
CA PHE A 288 24.60 -2.29 12.75
C PHE A 288 24.48 -1.45 11.48
N GLY A 289 23.27 -1.01 11.13
CA GLY A 289 23.02 -0.12 10.00
C GLY A 289 23.75 1.22 10.13
N GLU A 290 23.81 1.78 11.35
CA GLU A 290 24.54 3.03 11.63
C GLU A 290 26.04 2.90 11.35
N LEU A 291 26.62 1.75 11.62
CA LEU A 291 28.04 1.49 11.33
C LEU A 291 28.30 1.38 9.81
N LEU A 292 27.31 0.90 9.06
CA LEU A 292 27.45 0.68 7.61
C LEU A 292 27.10 1.92 6.79
N VAL A 293 26.15 2.74 7.26
CA VAL A 293 25.65 3.90 6.49
C VAL A 293 26.75 4.91 6.18
N GLY A 294 27.75 5.03 7.05
CA GLY A 294 28.93 5.86 6.80
C GLY A 294 29.77 5.45 5.59
N ARG A 295 29.59 4.22 5.09
CA ARG A 295 30.27 3.70 3.89
C ARG A 295 29.47 3.93 2.61
N LEU A 296 28.20 4.31 2.71
CA LEU A 296 27.36 4.64 1.58
C LEU A 296 27.62 6.08 1.14
N SER A 297 27.83 6.27 -0.15
CA SER A 297 28.05 7.58 -0.76
C SER A 297 26.88 8.00 -1.66
N GLY A 298 26.88 9.29 -2.04
CA GLY A 298 25.87 9.85 -2.94
C GLY A 298 24.47 9.94 -2.32
N ALA A 299 23.47 10.14 -3.17
CA ALA A 299 22.08 10.35 -2.73
C ALA A 299 21.53 9.22 -1.87
N ARG A 300 21.91 7.96 -2.17
CA ARG A 300 21.50 6.79 -1.37
C ARG A 300 22.07 6.83 0.06
N GLY A 301 23.32 7.28 0.21
CA GLY A 301 23.95 7.43 1.52
C GLY A 301 23.29 8.54 2.33
N VAL A 302 22.99 9.67 1.70
CA VAL A 302 22.29 10.79 2.35
C VAL A 302 20.90 10.33 2.83
N LEU A 303 20.10 9.74 1.95
CA LEU A 303 18.79 9.22 2.33
C LEU A 303 18.88 8.19 3.46
N ALA A 304 19.76 7.20 3.32
CA ALA A 304 19.94 6.17 4.33
C ALA A 304 20.34 6.78 5.68
N LYS A 305 21.23 7.78 5.67
CA LYS A 305 21.63 8.48 6.88
C LYS A 305 20.48 9.27 7.49
N SER A 306 19.79 10.14 6.73
CA SER A 306 18.61 10.87 7.22
C SER A 306 17.59 9.93 7.77
N ALA A 307 17.33 8.96 6.94
CA ALA A 307 16.39 7.95 7.27
C ALA A 307 16.82 7.20 8.56
N LEU A 308 18.08 6.75 8.84
CA LEU A 308 18.60 6.16 10.08
C LEU A 308 18.65 7.19 11.22
N THR A 309 18.96 8.42 10.99
CA THR A 309 18.96 9.46 12.00
C THR A 309 17.53 9.74 12.54
N ASN A 310 16.44 9.50 11.84
CA ASN A 310 15.05 9.79 12.24
C ASN A 310 14.21 8.55 12.66
N LEU A 311 14.78 7.34 12.83
CA LEU A 311 14.06 6.12 13.21
C LEU A 311 13.77 6.03 14.71
N GLN A 312 12.55 5.92 15.05
CA GLN A 312 12.09 5.55 16.38
C GLN A 312 11.57 4.11 16.35
N ILE A 313 12.06 3.32 17.29
CA ILE A 313 11.54 1.97 17.56
C ILE A 313 11.05 1.97 19.00
N VAL A 314 9.75 1.82 19.18
CA VAL A 314 9.10 1.84 20.48
C VAL A 314 8.28 0.58 20.64
N THR A 315 8.46 -0.12 21.76
CA THR A 315 7.66 -1.28 22.14
C THR A 315 6.75 -0.91 23.30
N ALA A 316 5.46 -1.14 23.18
CA ALA A 316 4.47 -0.92 24.22
C ALA A 316 3.46 -2.07 24.22
N ALA A 317 3.33 -2.75 25.34
CA ALA A 317 2.53 -3.96 25.49
C ALA A 317 2.92 -4.99 24.39
N ASN A 318 1.98 -5.47 23.60
CA ASN A 318 2.21 -6.42 22.50
C ASN A 318 2.40 -5.73 21.14
N GLU A 319 2.65 -4.43 21.10
CA GLU A 319 2.79 -3.65 19.87
C GLU A 319 4.19 -3.05 19.76
N LEU A 320 4.83 -3.25 18.62
CA LEU A 320 6.05 -2.57 18.21
C LEU A 320 5.66 -1.45 17.24
N GLN A 321 6.19 -0.26 17.41
CA GLN A 321 6.01 0.88 16.54
C GLN A 321 7.34 1.35 15.98
N ILE A 322 7.37 1.62 14.70
CA ILE A 322 8.50 2.16 13.96
C ILE A 322 8.02 3.45 13.31
N ARG A 323 8.74 4.53 13.53
CA ARG A 323 8.46 5.84 12.91
C ARG A 323 9.73 6.40 12.32
N THR A 324 9.56 7.09 11.20
CA THR A 324 10.63 7.87 10.63
C THR A 324 10.08 9.03 9.83
N ALA A 325 10.88 10.11 9.76
CA ALA A 325 10.64 11.26 8.91
C ALA A 325 11.90 11.49 8.05
N VAL A 326 11.72 11.57 6.75
CA VAL A 326 12.81 11.80 5.80
C VAL A 326 12.62 13.16 5.13
N PRO A 327 13.60 14.07 5.20
CA PRO A 327 13.53 15.34 4.51
C PRO A 327 13.24 15.14 3.01
N GLN A 328 12.27 15.86 2.49
CA GLN A 328 11.90 15.77 1.06
C GLN A 328 13.09 16.09 0.15
N ALA A 329 13.99 16.96 0.62
CA ALA A 329 15.22 17.30 -0.08
C ALA A 329 16.14 16.09 -0.34
N ASP A 330 16.11 15.10 0.54
CA ASP A 330 16.96 13.90 0.44
C ASP A 330 16.36 12.82 -0.47
N ILE A 331 15.06 12.91 -0.79
CA ILE A 331 14.34 11.94 -1.63
C ILE A 331 14.50 12.27 -3.12
N GLY A 332 14.38 13.56 -3.46
CA GLY A 332 14.44 14.02 -4.85
C GLY A 332 15.64 13.49 -5.67
N PRO A 333 16.87 13.51 -5.12
CA PRO A 333 18.05 13.02 -5.80
C PRO A 333 18.06 11.52 -6.12
N LEU A 334 17.29 10.72 -5.39
CA LEU A 334 17.20 9.26 -5.64
C LEU A 334 16.30 8.91 -6.82
N MET A 335 15.37 9.78 -7.13
CA MET A 335 14.39 9.57 -8.20
C MET A 335 14.91 10.06 -9.56
N GLY A 336 16.14 10.52 -9.62
CA GLY A 336 16.78 11.04 -10.81
C GLY A 336 17.99 10.19 -11.22
N ASN A 337 17.75 9.12 -11.96
CA ASN A 337 18.65 8.58 -13.01
C ASN A 337 17.84 7.60 -13.85
#